data_421e9dfa8d9803c7ba0ae5c2e33b7788
#
_entry.id   421e9dfa8d9803c7ba0ae5c2e33b7788
#
_cell.length_a   1.000
_cell.length_b   1.000
_cell.length_c   1.000
_cell.angle_alpha   90.00
_cell.angle_beta   90.00
_cell.angle_gamma   90.00
#
_symmetry.space_group_name_H-M   'P 1'
#
loop_
_entity.id
_entity.type
_entity.pdbx_description
1 polymer ?
#
loop_
_entity_poly.entity_id
_entity_poly.type
_entity_poly.pdbx_seq_one_letter_code
_entity_poly.pdbx_strand_id
1 'polypeptide(L)'
;MVKEIELDVITTADHIGRPRLNREVMKVIGEVPRHEFVPEHNRDAAYVNRPLPIGYGQTISQPYIVALMTDLLAVSREAKVLEVGAGSGYQAAILSRLVKEVHSIEIIPELARECRARLQRLGYGNVTVHEGDGYYGLEAEAPFDAIVVTAAAAYIPPPLVRQLKPGGRMVIPVGAQFAVQYLMLVEKTALSEISTRNVLPVQFVPLTGQRE
;
A
#
# COMPACT_ATOMS: atom_id res chain seq x y z
N MET A 1 -4.70 -12.86 13.61
CA MET A 1 -4.11 -11.80 12.74
C MET A 1 -3.28 -10.79 13.52
N VAL A 2 -3.87 -9.91 14.39
CA VAL A 2 -3.10 -8.83 15.05
C VAL A 2 -1.91 -9.36 15.86
N LYS A 3 -2.09 -10.40 16.68
CA LYS A 3 -1.00 -11.04 17.44
C LYS A 3 0.11 -11.63 16.55
N GLU A 4 -0.25 -12.17 15.40
CA GLU A 4 0.73 -12.70 14.44
C GLU A 4 1.53 -11.56 13.80
N ILE A 5 0.88 -10.41 13.49
CA ILE A 5 1.57 -9.21 13.03
C ILE A 5 2.57 -8.72 14.08
N GLU A 6 2.18 -8.67 15.36
CA GLU A 6 3.09 -8.27 16.45
C GLU A 6 4.31 -9.21 16.56
N LEU A 7 4.13 -10.52 16.37
CA LEU A 7 5.23 -11.49 16.34
C LEU A 7 6.16 -11.25 15.13
N ASP A 8 5.60 -11.01 13.93
CA ASP A 8 6.41 -10.72 12.75
C ASP A 8 7.20 -9.41 12.93
N VAL A 9 6.60 -8.38 13.55
CA VAL A 9 7.29 -7.12 13.88
C VAL A 9 8.49 -7.37 14.79
N ILE A 10 8.35 -8.21 15.82
CA ILE A 10 9.45 -8.57 16.73
C ILE A 10 10.54 -9.33 15.97
N THR A 11 10.15 -10.30 15.14
CA THR A 11 11.08 -11.13 14.37
C THR A 11 11.88 -10.32 13.35
N THR A 12 11.28 -9.28 12.79
CA THR A 12 11.90 -8.42 11.78
C THR A 12 12.43 -7.09 12.34
N ALA A 13 12.44 -6.92 13.67
CA ALA A 13 12.80 -5.67 14.35
C ALA A 13 14.11 -5.05 13.89
N ASP A 14 15.15 -5.88 13.68
CA ASP A 14 16.47 -5.44 13.23
C ASP A 14 16.42 -4.88 11.79
N HIS A 15 15.58 -5.42 10.93
CA HIS A 15 15.40 -4.95 9.55
C HIS A 15 14.58 -3.65 9.48
N ILE A 16 13.47 -3.61 10.21
CA ILE A 16 12.56 -2.46 10.19
C ILE A 16 13.01 -1.31 11.11
N GLY A 17 14.01 -1.56 11.98
CA GLY A 17 14.59 -0.56 12.88
C GLY A 17 13.72 -0.20 14.08
N ARG A 18 12.73 -1.06 14.42
CA ARG A 18 11.83 -0.83 15.56
C ARG A 18 11.16 -2.12 16.05
N PRO A 19 10.93 -2.29 17.35
CA PRO A 19 10.30 -3.49 17.89
C PRO A 19 8.77 -3.45 17.91
N ARG A 20 8.16 -2.32 17.50
CA ARG A 20 6.69 -2.12 17.50
C ARG A 20 6.27 -1.16 16.39
N LEU A 21 5.10 -1.38 15.82
CA LEU A 21 4.43 -0.43 14.92
C LEU A 21 3.58 0.57 15.71
N ASN A 22 3.18 1.64 15.04
CA ASN A 22 2.32 2.68 15.61
C ASN A 22 1.00 2.08 16.12
N ARG A 23 0.56 2.48 17.29
CA ARG A 23 -0.67 1.96 17.93
C ARG A 23 -1.93 2.24 17.13
N GLU A 24 -2.02 3.43 16.50
CA GLU A 24 -3.18 3.78 15.66
C GLU A 24 -3.24 2.89 14.41
N VAL A 25 -2.10 2.61 13.78
CA VAL A 25 -2.02 1.66 12.66
C VAL A 25 -2.51 0.28 13.10
N MET A 26 -1.98 -0.25 14.19
CA MET A 26 -2.37 -1.58 14.69
C MET A 26 -3.84 -1.65 15.12
N LYS A 27 -4.38 -0.57 15.68
CA LYS A 27 -5.80 -0.44 15.99
C LYS A 27 -6.65 -0.51 14.73
N VAL A 28 -6.33 0.28 13.71
CA VAL A 28 -7.07 0.31 12.43
C VAL A 28 -7.00 -1.03 11.72
N ILE A 29 -5.83 -1.69 11.71
CA ILE A 29 -5.68 -3.06 11.19
C ILE A 29 -6.62 -4.06 11.89
N GLY A 30 -6.85 -3.88 13.18
CA GLY A 30 -7.77 -4.71 13.96
C GLY A 30 -9.25 -4.41 13.74
N GLU A 31 -9.59 -3.18 13.31
CA GLU A 31 -10.97 -2.70 13.14
C GLU A 31 -11.50 -2.91 11.72
N VAL A 32 -10.67 -2.76 10.69
CA VAL A 32 -11.11 -2.89 9.29
C VAL A 32 -11.41 -4.35 8.96
N PRO A 33 -12.65 -4.68 8.54
CA PRO A 33 -13.09 -6.06 8.34
C PRO A 33 -12.48 -6.67 7.08
N ARG A 34 -11.29 -7.27 7.20
CA ARG A 34 -10.53 -7.82 6.07
C ARG A 34 -11.32 -8.84 5.24
N HIS A 35 -12.24 -9.60 5.86
CA HIS A 35 -13.09 -10.56 5.15
C HIS A 35 -14.02 -9.92 4.12
N GLU A 36 -14.29 -8.61 4.19
CA GLU A 36 -15.04 -7.87 3.17
C GLU A 36 -14.22 -7.58 1.90
N PHE A 37 -12.90 -7.76 1.95
CA PHE A 37 -11.96 -7.46 0.88
C PHE A 37 -11.39 -8.70 0.19
N VAL A 38 -11.91 -9.88 0.49
CA VAL A 38 -11.55 -11.14 -0.15
C VAL A 38 -12.77 -11.76 -0.84
N PRO A 39 -12.58 -12.59 -1.88
CA PRO A 39 -13.67 -13.40 -2.45
C PRO A 39 -14.30 -14.30 -1.39
N GLU A 40 -15.58 -14.65 -1.57
CA GLU A 40 -16.34 -15.41 -0.60
C GLU A 40 -15.67 -16.75 -0.21
N HIS A 41 -15.11 -17.46 -1.16
CA HIS A 41 -14.40 -18.73 -0.92
C HIS A 41 -13.11 -18.57 -0.10
N ASN A 42 -12.62 -17.35 0.11
CA ASN A 42 -11.44 -17.04 0.92
C ASN A 42 -11.79 -16.39 2.28
N ARG A 43 -13.08 -16.23 2.60
CA ARG A 43 -13.50 -15.51 3.84
C ARG A 43 -12.99 -16.18 5.11
N ASP A 44 -13.01 -17.50 5.20
CA ASP A 44 -12.52 -18.24 6.37
C ASP A 44 -11.03 -18.03 6.60
N ALA A 45 -10.27 -17.79 5.52
CA ALA A 45 -8.83 -17.53 5.56
C ALA A 45 -8.47 -16.04 5.64
N ALA A 46 -9.45 -15.13 5.63
CA ALA A 46 -9.23 -13.71 5.52
C ALA A 46 -8.29 -13.12 6.59
N TYR A 47 -8.29 -13.69 7.79
CA TYR A 47 -7.49 -13.23 8.92
C TYR A 47 -6.21 -14.03 9.16
N VAL A 48 -5.87 -14.96 8.25
CA VAL A 48 -4.55 -15.60 8.25
C VAL A 48 -3.51 -14.59 7.77
N ASN A 49 -2.36 -14.54 8.43
CA ASN A 49 -1.32 -13.56 8.13
C ASN A 49 -0.50 -13.96 6.88
N ARG A 50 -1.17 -14.04 5.74
CA ARG A 50 -0.60 -14.34 4.42
C ARG A 50 -1.36 -13.60 3.31
N PRO A 51 -0.77 -13.43 2.10
CA PRO A 51 -1.50 -12.96 0.94
C PRO A 51 -2.56 -13.98 0.51
N LEU A 52 -3.65 -13.49 -0.10
CA LEU A 52 -4.74 -14.32 -0.64
C LEU A 52 -5.11 -13.87 -2.05
N PRO A 53 -5.48 -14.79 -2.97
CA PRO A 53 -5.94 -14.42 -4.30
C PRO A 53 -7.23 -13.61 -4.25
N ILE A 54 -7.33 -12.58 -5.11
CA ILE A 54 -8.53 -11.74 -5.29
C ILE A 54 -9.09 -11.77 -6.72
N GLY A 55 -8.56 -12.64 -7.57
CA GLY A 55 -8.90 -12.70 -8.99
C GLY A 55 -7.90 -11.95 -9.86
N TYR A 56 -8.03 -12.08 -11.17
CA TYR A 56 -7.21 -11.40 -12.20
C TYR A 56 -5.70 -11.57 -12.02
N GLY A 57 -5.25 -12.66 -11.40
CA GLY A 57 -3.84 -12.91 -11.07
C GLY A 57 -3.30 -12.01 -9.94
N GLN A 58 -4.16 -11.29 -9.22
CA GLN A 58 -3.79 -10.37 -8.15
C GLN A 58 -4.09 -10.95 -6.76
N THR A 59 -3.48 -10.36 -5.74
CA THR A 59 -3.64 -10.77 -4.34
C THR A 59 -3.91 -9.57 -3.44
N ILE A 60 -4.66 -9.80 -2.35
CA ILE A 60 -4.61 -8.93 -1.19
C ILE A 60 -3.34 -9.23 -0.40
N SER A 61 -2.56 -8.21 -0.08
CA SER A 61 -1.28 -8.35 0.61
C SER A 61 -1.42 -8.99 1.99
N GLN A 62 -0.34 -9.63 2.47
CA GLN A 62 -0.23 -10.14 3.83
C GLN A 62 -0.56 -9.03 4.85
N PRO A 63 -1.37 -9.29 5.88
CA PRO A 63 -1.70 -8.30 6.92
C PRO A 63 -0.50 -7.61 7.56
N TYR A 64 0.56 -8.35 7.87
CA TYR A 64 1.80 -7.78 8.38
C TYR A 64 2.41 -6.75 7.42
N ILE A 65 2.45 -7.05 6.13
CA ILE A 65 3.02 -6.15 5.12
C ILE A 65 2.16 -4.88 4.99
N VAL A 66 0.83 -4.99 5.00
CA VAL A 66 -0.07 -3.83 5.01
C VAL A 66 0.18 -2.94 6.23
N ALA A 67 0.29 -3.53 7.41
CA ALA A 67 0.57 -2.80 8.65
C ALA A 67 1.93 -2.08 8.59
N LEU A 68 2.98 -2.79 8.15
CA LEU A 68 4.33 -2.25 8.04
C LEU A 68 4.42 -1.12 7.02
N MET A 69 3.87 -1.31 5.81
CA MET A 69 3.87 -0.28 4.78
C MET A 69 3.14 0.97 5.26
N THR A 70 1.98 0.81 5.90
CA THR A 70 1.21 1.93 6.47
C THR A 70 2.00 2.67 7.55
N ASP A 71 2.67 1.94 8.45
CA ASP A 71 3.49 2.52 9.54
C ASP A 71 4.69 3.32 9.01
N LEU A 72 5.37 2.79 7.98
CA LEU A 72 6.53 3.43 7.36
C LEU A 72 6.21 4.76 6.69
N LEU A 73 4.98 4.95 6.20
CA LEU A 73 4.55 6.22 5.61
C LEU A 73 4.55 7.36 6.64
N ALA A 74 4.38 7.06 7.92
CA ALA A 74 4.35 8.03 9.02
C ALA A 74 3.42 9.23 8.76
N VAL A 75 2.23 8.97 8.23
CA VAL A 75 1.26 9.98 7.81
C VAL A 75 0.57 10.66 8.99
N SER A 76 0.16 11.91 8.79
CA SER A 76 -0.73 12.66 9.68
C SER A 76 -2.19 12.51 9.24
N ARG A 77 -3.12 12.93 10.11
CA ARG A 77 -4.55 12.93 9.78
C ARG A 77 -4.93 13.90 8.66
N GLU A 78 -4.12 14.91 8.39
CA GLU A 78 -4.33 15.88 7.32
C GLU A 78 -3.70 15.47 5.98
N ALA A 79 -3.03 14.32 5.94
CA ALA A 79 -2.31 13.87 4.77
C ALA A 79 -3.24 13.51 3.59
N LYS A 80 -2.76 13.80 2.38
CA LYS A 80 -3.26 13.28 1.11
C LYS A 80 -2.32 12.18 0.63
N VAL A 81 -2.84 10.99 0.41
CA VAL A 81 -2.05 9.80 0.08
C VAL A 81 -2.43 9.24 -1.28
N LEU A 82 -1.44 8.85 -2.07
CA LEU A 82 -1.62 8.04 -3.27
C LEU A 82 -1.31 6.56 -2.96
N GLU A 83 -2.25 5.69 -3.30
CA GLU A 83 -2.04 4.25 -3.41
C GLU A 83 -1.93 3.86 -4.88
N VAL A 84 -0.91 3.09 -5.22
CA VAL A 84 -0.73 2.49 -6.56
C VAL A 84 -0.96 0.99 -6.46
N GLY A 85 -2.02 0.51 -7.13
CA GLY A 85 -2.52 -0.85 -7.04
C GLY A 85 -3.65 -0.99 -6.02
N ALA A 86 -4.87 -0.53 -6.37
CA ALA A 86 -6.04 -0.59 -5.48
C ALA A 86 -6.43 -2.03 -5.10
N GLY A 87 -6.35 -2.95 -6.07
CA GLY A 87 -6.70 -4.34 -5.89
C GLY A 87 -8.08 -4.53 -5.26
N SER A 88 -8.11 -5.12 -4.06
CA SER A 88 -9.35 -5.29 -3.31
C SER A 88 -9.85 -4.01 -2.61
N GLY A 89 -8.99 -2.99 -2.43
CA GLY A 89 -9.25 -1.78 -1.67
C GLY A 89 -8.92 -1.88 -0.17
N TYR A 90 -8.29 -2.96 0.28
CA TYR A 90 -8.00 -3.14 1.71
C TYR A 90 -6.98 -2.14 2.24
N GLN A 91 -5.86 -1.91 1.51
CA GLN A 91 -4.86 -0.93 1.89
C GLN A 91 -5.45 0.49 1.87
N ALA A 92 -6.27 0.84 0.86
CA ALA A 92 -7.00 2.10 0.82
C ALA A 92 -7.93 2.27 2.02
N ALA A 93 -8.67 1.23 2.41
CA ALA A 93 -9.55 1.24 3.58
C ALA A 93 -8.78 1.46 4.89
N ILE A 94 -7.61 0.86 5.05
CA ILE A 94 -6.73 1.11 6.21
C ILE A 94 -6.28 2.58 6.21
N LEU A 95 -5.76 3.07 5.09
CA LEU A 95 -5.28 4.46 4.97
C LEU A 95 -6.40 5.47 5.25
N SER A 96 -7.61 5.22 4.73
CA SER A 96 -8.77 6.11 4.89
C SER A 96 -9.12 6.42 6.34
N ARG A 97 -8.80 5.50 7.26
CA ARG A 97 -9.02 5.66 8.71
C ARG A 97 -7.95 6.51 9.40
N LEU A 98 -6.84 6.76 8.72
CA LEU A 98 -5.64 7.40 9.27
C LEU A 98 -5.36 8.79 8.68
N VAL A 99 -5.90 9.06 7.47
CA VAL A 99 -5.57 10.27 6.70
C VAL A 99 -6.84 11.01 6.25
N LYS A 100 -6.67 12.22 5.75
CA LYS A 100 -7.76 13.05 5.24
C LYS A 100 -8.33 12.53 3.92
N GLU A 101 -7.45 12.12 3.01
CA GLU A 101 -7.81 11.81 1.63
C GLU A 101 -6.90 10.72 1.05
N VAL A 102 -7.50 9.75 0.36
CA VAL A 102 -6.80 8.68 -0.34
C VAL A 102 -7.21 8.68 -1.80
N HIS A 103 -6.23 8.78 -2.69
CA HIS A 103 -6.38 8.48 -4.11
C HIS A 103 -5.76 7.11 -4.36
N SER A 104 -6.52 6.20 -4.98
CA SER A 104 -6.06 4.85 -5.28
C SER A 104 -6.18 4.61 -6.78
N ILE A 105 -5.09 4.16 -7.44
CA ILE A 105 -5.08 3.92 -8.88
C ILE A 105 -4.95 2.42 -9.16
N GLU A 106 -5.77 1.93 -10.11
CA GLU A 106 -5.82 0.53 -10.51
C GLU A 106 -5.83 0.41 -12.03
N ILE A 107 -4.95 -0.45 -12.56
CA ILE A 107 -4.82 -0.65 -14.01
C ILE A 107 -5.85 -1.65 -14.56
N ILE A 108 -6.35 -2.57 -13.72
CA ILE A 108 -7.33 -3.58 -14.11
C ILE A 108 -8.74 -2.98 -13.90
N PRO A 109 -9.48 -2.67 -14.99
CA PRO A 109 -10.75 -1.96 -14.90
C PRO A 109 -11.80 -2.68 -14.04
N GLU A 110 -11.81 -4.01 -14.08
CA GLU A 110 -12.70 -4.85 -13.28
C GLU A 110 -12.43 -4.67 -11.79
N LEU A 111 -11.15 -4.75 -11.38
CA LEU A 111 -10.76 -4.54 -9.98
C LEU A 111 -11.06 -3.10 -9.53
N ALA A 112 -10.80 -2.10 -10.37
CA ALA A 112 -11.12 -0.71 -10.05
C ALA A 112 -12.61 -0.52 -9.78
N ARG A 113 -13.49 -1.11 -10.62
CA ARG A 113 -14.95 -1.06 -10.43
C ARG A 113 -15.39 -1.76 -9.15
N GLU A 114 -14.89 -2.98 -8.91
CA GLU A 114 -15.21 -3.77 -7.72
C GLU A 114 -14.71 -3.07 -6.44
N CYS A 115 -13.49 -2.53 -6.47
CA CYS A 115 -12.90 -1.77 -5.38
C CYS A 115 -13.75 -0.55 -5.03
N ARG A 116 -14.11 0.27 -6.03
CA ARG A 116 -14.96 1.47 -5.86
C ARG A 116 -16.30 1.12 -5.23
N ALA A 117 -16.99 0.11 -5.77
CA ALA A 117 -18.28 -0.33 -5.26
C ALA A 117 -18.18 -0.86 -3.81
N ARG A 118 -17.12 -1.59 -3.50
CA ARG A 118 -16.87 -2.13 -2.16
C ARG A 118 -16.62 -1.03 -1.14
N LEU A 119 -15.72 -0.10 -1.45
CA LEU A 119 -15.38 1.02 -0.57
C LEU A 119 -16.59 1.92 -0.32
N GLN A 120 -17.41 2.20 -1.35
CA GLN A 120 -18.65 2.95 -1.22
C GLN A 120 -19.66 2.21 -0.32
N ARG A 121 -19.87 0.92 -0.53
CA ARG A 121 -20.77 0.09 0.29
C ARG A 121 -20.36 0.06 1.75
N LEU A 122 -19.06 0.04 2.01
CA LEU A 122 -18.49 -0.02 3.37
C LEU A 122 -18.30 1.36 4.03
N GLY A 123 -18.65 2.46 3.33
CA GLY A 123 -18.66 3.81 3.88
C GLY A 123 -17.30 4.51 3.93
N TYR A 124 -16.32 4.10 3.12
CA TYR A 124 -15.01 4.76 3.01
C TYR A 124 -15.08 5.96 2.05
N GLY A 125 -15.76 7.02 2.47
CA GLY A 125 -16.12 8.18 1.62
C GLY A 125 -14.96 9.11 1.24
N ASN A 126 -13.80 8.98 1.89
CA ASN A 126 -12.60 9.78 1.61
C ASN A 126 -11.59 9.05 0.71
N VAL A 127 -12.02 7.96 0.04
CA VAL A 127 -11.22 7.23 -0.94
C VAL A 127 -11.78 7.46 -2.34
N THR A 128 -10.93 7.93 -3.27
CA THR A 128 -11.25 8.02 -4.70
C THR A 128 -10.46 7.00 -5.47
N VAL A 129 -11.14 6.10 -6.19
CA VAL A 129 -10.51 5.07 -7.03
C VAL A 129 -10.48 5.53 -8.48
N HIS A 130 -9.28 5.55 -9.06
CA HIS A 130 -8.99 5.93 -10.45
C HIS A 130 -8.60 4.70 -11.26
N GLU A 131 -9.00 4.68 -12.54
CA GLU A 131 -8.54 3.68 -13.50
C GLU A 131 -7.34 4.25 -14.27
N GLY A 132 -6.23 3.52 -14.33
CA GLY A 132 -5.05 3.96 -15.06
C GLY A 132 -3.78 3.22 -14.72
N ASP A 133 -2.71 3.57 -15.44
CA ASP A 133 -1.37 3.01 -15.19
C ASP A 133 -0.70 3.72 -14.01
N GLY A 134 -0.56 2.99 -12.92
CA GLY A 134 0.03 3.47 -11.69
C GLY A 134 1.51 3.86 -11.78
N TYR A 135 2.24 3.41 -12.81
CA TYR A 135 3.61 3.85 -13.06
C TYR A 135 3.71 5.37 -13.19
N TYR A 136 2.72 5.99 -13.84
CA TYR A 136 2.67 7.43 -14.04
C TYR A 136 2.10 8.20 -12.84
N GLY A 137 1.55 7.49 -11.87
CA GLY A 137 0.87 8.12 -10.72
C GLY A 137 -0.40 8.86 -11.10
N LEU A 138 -0.66 9.97 -10.44
CA LEU A 138 -1.86 10.78 -10.59
C LEU A 138 -1.49 12.27 -10.56
N GLU A 139 -0.92 12.77 -11.67
CA GLU A 139 -0.35 14.12 -11.75
C GLU A 139 -1.38 15.21 -11.48
N ALA A 140 -2.63 15.01 -11.93
CA ALA A 140 -3.72 15.96 -11.72
C ALA A 140 -4.06 16.18 -10.22
N GLU A 141 -3.76 15.20 -9.39
CA GLU A 141 -4.03 15.23 -7.95
C GLU A 141 -2.78 15.49 -7.10
N ALA A 142 -1.60 15.53 -7.74
CA ALA A 142 -0.33 15.80 -7.05
C ALA A 142 -0.29 17.24 -6.48
N PRO A 143 0.56 17.50 -5.47
CA PRO A 143 1.47 16.58 -4.82
C PRO A 143 0.84 15.82 -3.64
N PHE A 144 1.44 14.66 -3.28
CA PHE A 144 1.01 13.79 -2.20
C PHE A 144 1.94 13.88 -0.99
N ASP A 145 1.38 13.78 0.22
CA ASP A 145 2.15 13.72 1.47
C ASP A 145 2.84 12.35 1.60
N ALA A 146 2.20 11.29 1.11
CA ALA A 146 2.79 9.97 1.05
C ALA A 146 2.29 9.17 -0.16
N ILE A 147 3.09 8.18 -0.58
CA ILE A 147 2.76 7.25 -1.67
C ILE A 147 3.01 5.83 -1.20
N VAL A 148 2.05 4.93 -1.38
CA VAL A 148 2.23 3.49 -1.18
C VAL A 148 2.03 2.76 -2.50
N VAL A 149 2.98 1.89 -2.85
CA VAL A 149 2.90 1.07 -4.06
C VAL A 149 2.77 -0.39 -3.65
N THR A 150 1.67 -1.03 -4.04
CA THR A 150 1.31 -2.40 -3.62
C THR A 150 1.62 -3.46 -4.69
N ALA A 151 2.43 -3.09 -5.68
CA ALA A 151 2.95 -3.95 -6.72
C ALA A 151 4.46 -3.69 -6.92
N ALA A 152 5.24 -4.70 -7.31
CA ALA A 152 6.68 -4.57 -7.45
C ALA A 152 7.07 -3.91 -8.78
N ALA A 153 7.85 -2.83 -8.69
CA ALA A 153 8.46 -2.17 -9.84
C ALA A 153 9.91 -2.63 -10.03
N ALA A 154 10.38 -2.69 -11.27
CA ALA A 154 11.79 -3.03 -11.53
C ALA A 154 12.77 -1.97 -10.97
N TYR A 155 12.33 -0.73 -10.90
CA TYR A 155 13.03 0.42 -10.33
C TYR A 155 11.99 1.43 -9.81
N ILE A 156 12.41 2.38 -8.99
CA ILE A 156 11.53 3.43 -8.45
C ILE A 156 11.03 4.31 -9.60
N PRO A 157 9.70 4.40 -9.85
CA PRO A 157 9.16 5.21 -10.95
C PRO A 157 9.44 6.71 -10.73
N PRO A 158 10.17 7.39 -11.64
CA PRO A 158 10.45 8.82 -11.50
C PRO A 158 9.19 9.71 -11.42
N PRO A 159 8.06 9.40 -12.11
CA PRO A 159 6.82 10.16 -11.94
C PRO A 159 6.31 10.20 -10.49
N LEU A 160 6.39 9.07 -9.78
CA LEU A 160 5.94 9.00 -8.38
C LEU A 160 6.82 9.85 -7.46
N VAL A 161 8.13 9.85 -7.68
CA VAL A 161 9.07 10.70 -6.92
C VAL A 161 8.77 12.20 -7.14
N ARG A 162 8.44 12.59 -8.37
CA ARG A 162 8.05 13.98 -8.67
C ARG A 162 6.77 14.39 -7.94
N GLN A 163 5.80 13.49 -7.86
CA GLN A 163 4.50 13.72 -7.22
C GLN A 163 4.54 13.66 -5.69
N LEU A 164 5.66 13.26 -5.10
CA LEU A 164 5.85 13.26 -3.65
C LEU A 164 6.23 14.66 -3.18
N LYS A 165 5.56 15.16 -2.14
CA LYS A 165 5.91 16.45 -1.49
C LYS A 165 7.31 16.42 -0.89
N PRO A 166 8.00 17.58 -0.78
CA PRO A 166 9.13 17.71 0.14
C PRO A 166 8.71 17.32 1.56
N GLY A 167 9.52 16.51 2.25
CA GLY A 167 9.17 15.91 3.54
C GLY A 167 8.31 14.66 3.47
N GLY A 168 7.82 14.29 2.27
CA GLY A 168 6.97 13.12 2.05
C GLY A 168 7.73 11.80 1.99
N ARG A 169 6.98 10.69 2.12
CA ARG A 169 7.51 9.33 2.11
C ARG A 169 6.80 8.46 1.09
N MET A 170 7.57 7.60 0.43
CA MET A 170 7.00 6.55 -0.41
C MET A 170 7.51 5.19 0.06
N VAL A 171 6.60 4.21 0.09
CA VAL A 171 6.93 2.80 0.37
C VAL A 171 6.59 2.00 -0.87
N ILE A 172 7.58 1.28 -1.41
CA ILE A 172 7.47 0.60 -2.69
C ILE A 172 8.30 -0.70 -2.71
N PRO A 173 7.76 -1.84 -3.17
CA PRO A 173 8.55 -3.01 -3.49
C PRO A 173 9.34 -2.79 -4.78
N VAL A 174 10.66 -3.00 -4.74
CA VAL A 174 11.55 -2.85 -5.90
C VAL A 174 12.31 -4.13 -6.16
N GLY A 175 12.29 -4.60 -7.39
CA GLY A 175 12.99 -5.78 -7.87
C GLY A 175 12.34 -6.34 -9.13
N ALA A 176 13.14 -6.99 -9.96
CA ALA A 176 12.63 -7.62 -11.19
C ALA A 176 11.74 -8.83 -10.87
N GLN A 177 10.84 -9.14 -11.78
CA GLN A 177 10.08 -10.39 -11.75
C GLN A 177 11.06 -11.57 -11.70
N PHE A 178 10.85 -12.53 -10.79
CA PHE A 178 11.73 -13.69 -10.53
C PHE A 178 13.07 -13.38 -9.86
N ALA A 179 13.31 -12.15 -9.42
CA ALA A 179 14.45 -11.77 -8.57
C ALA A 179 13.98 -11.46 -7.14
N VAL A 180 14.94 -11.28 -6.25
CA VAL A 180 14.63 -10.80 -4.89
C VAL A 180 14.11 -9.37 -4.99
N GLN A 181 12.91 -9.15 -4.43
CA GLN A 181 12.33 -7.82 -4.27
C GLN A 181 12.61 -7.32 -2.85
N TYR A 182 12.88 -6.04 -2.72
CA TYR A 182 13.02 -5.38 -1.42
C TYR A 182 11.93 -4.34 -1.24
N LEU A 183 11.27 -4.36 -0.09
CA LEU A 183 10.45 -3.24 0.33
C LEU A 183 11.37 -2.06 0.61
N MET A 184 11.20 -0.98 -0.11
CA MET A 184 12.01 0.22 0.02
C MET A 184 11.21 1.36 0.65
N LEU A 185 11.83 2.07 1.57
CA LEU A 185 11.39 3.38 2.03
C LEU A 185 12.16 4.44 1.25
N VAL A 186 11.42 5.31 0.58
CA VAL A 186 11.92 6.49 -0.13
C VAL A 186 11.47 7.73 0.64
N GLU A 187 12.41 8.59 1.01
CA GLU A 187 12.13 9.84 1.71
C GLU A 187 12.61 11.01 0.86
N LYS A 188 11.73 11.98 0.64
CA LYS A 188 12.07 13.23 -0.02
C LYS A 188 12.30 14.29 1.05
N THR A 189 13.52 14.77 1.19
CA THR A 189 13.86 15.77 2.20
C THR A 189 13.16 17.11 1.92
N ALA A 190 13.15 18.02 2.90
CA ALA A 190 12.63 19.37 2.71
C ALA A 190 13.35 20.15 1.59
N LEU A 191 14.61 19.79 1.28
CA LEU A 191 15.41 20.33 0.18
C LEU A 191 15.20 19.57 -1.14
N SER A 192 14.21 18.67 -1.19
CA SER A 192 13.90 17.83 -2.37
C SER A 192 14.97 16.80 -2.74
N GLU A 193 15.91 16.52 -1.86
CA GLU A 193 16.84 15.40 -2.01
C GLU A 193 16.15 14.07 -1.73
N ILE A 194 16.56 13.01 -2.41
CA ILE A 194 15.98 11.69 -2.26
C ILE A 194 16.93 10.78 -1.50
N SER A 195 16.45 10.20 -0.41
CA SER A 195 17.12 9.09 0.27
C SER A 195 16.31 7.81 0.14
N THR A 196 16.98 6.68 0.07
CA THR A 196 16.34 5.36 -0.04
C THR A 196 16.93 4.39 0.96
N ARG A 197 16.09 3.52 1.52
CA ARG A 197 16.51 2.46 2.44
C ARG A 197 15.77 1.16 2.14
N ASN A 198 16.51 0.06 2.02
CA ASN A 198 15.93 -1.27 2.01
C ASN A 198 15.40 -1.60 3.41
N VAL A 199 14.16 -2.08 3.49
CA VAL A 199 13.50 -2.43 4.76
C VAL A 199 13.59 -3.92 4.99
N LEU A 200 13.02 -4.74 4.09
CA LEU A 200 13.09 -6.21 4.16
C LEU A 200 12.82 -6.84 2.78
N PRO A 201 13.26 -8.08 2.55
CA PRO A 201 12.90 -8.82 1.36
C PRO A 201 11.40 -9.15 1.36
N VAL A 202 10.76 -9.03 0.18
CA VAL A 202 9.32 -9.24 -0.02
C VAL A 202 9.05 -9.95 -1.34
N GLN A 203 7.78 -10.35 -1.55
CA GLN A 203 7.31 -10.86 -2.82
C GLN A 203 5.95 -10.24 -3.14
N PHE A 204 5.90 -9.47 -4.23
CA PHE A 204 4.70 -8.82 -4.74
C PHE A 204 4.43 -9.24 -6.19
N VAL A 205 3.18 -9.09 -6.59
CA VAL A 205 2.80 -9.11 -8.01
C VAL A 205 3.49 -7.95 -8.74
N PRO A 206 3.82 -8.11 -10.04
CA PRO A 206 4.50 -7.05 -10.78
C PRO A 206 3.61 -5.82 -10.98
N LEU A 207 4.20 -4.64 -10.93
CA LEU A 207 3.59 -3.41 -11.43
C LEU A 207 3.53 -3.51 -12.95
N THR A 208 2.31 -3.73 -13.47
CA THR A 208 2.04 -3.88 -14.90
C THR A 208 1.63 -2.54 -15.51
N GLY A 209 1.82 -2.38 -16.83
CA GLY A 209 1.47 -1.18 -17.59
C GLY A 209 2.24 -1.14 -18.91
N GLN A 210 1.84 -0.23 -19.80
CA GLN A 210 2.59 0.06 -21.01
C GLN A 210 3.77 0.96 -20.65
N ARG A 211 4.97 0.44 -20.80
CA ARG A 211 6.21 1.22 -20.67
C ARG A 211 6.66 1.59 -22.08
N GLU A 212 6.65 2.87 -22.39
CA GLU A 212 7.37 3.40 -23.54
C GLU A 212 8.87 3.41 -23.29
#